data_1e9b5b6969ef276b417bf5cc2433b4e9
#
_entry.id   1e9b5b6969ef276b417bf5cc2433b4e9
#
_cell.length_a   1.000
_cell.length_b   1.000
_cell.length_c   1.000
_cell.angle_alpha   90.00
_cell.angle_beta   90.00
_cell.angle_gamma   90.00
#
_symmetry.space_group_name_H-M   'P 1'
#
loop_
_entity.id
_entity.type
_entity.pdbx_description
1 polymer ?
#
loop_
_entity_poly.entity_id
_entity_poly.type
_entity_poly.pdbx_seq_one_letter_code
_entity_poly.pdbx_strand_id
1 'polypeptide(L)'
;MNTKSQYKTKQHEELLAFLESMKGTHITVHAVCSYFKSHGKAIGTATVYRRLEHMVEEGIVNKYIIDANSPACFEYTGGKKRNGAEPYFHCKCKDCGKLIHVRCSKFSAMQSHLLASHGFKIDSCRTVLYGTCGECSGRKHARCSAGKRNVCRD
;
A
#
# COMPACT_ATOMS: atom_id res chain seq x y z
N MET A 1 -3.24 27.60 -27.32
CA MET A 1 -2.41 27.19 -26.18
C MET A 1 -3.22 26.26 -25.27
N ASN A 2 -2.70 25.08 -25.00
CA ASN A 2 -3.49 23.91 -24.60
C ASN A 2 -3.73 23.84 -23.07
N THR A 3 -4.72 24.56 -22.55
CA THR A 3 -5.11 24.59 -21.14
C THR A 3 -5.41 23.22 -20.53
N LYS A 4 -5.89 22.25 -21.33
CA LYS A 4 -6.13 20.86 -20.91
C LYS A 4 -4.83 20.07 -20.61
N SER A 5 -3.74 20.35 -21.33
CA SER A 5 -2.44 19.69 -21.13
C SER A 5 -1.79 20.19 -19.85
N GLN A 6 -1.77 21.50 -19.61
CA GLN A 6 -1.25 22.10 -18.39
C GLN A 6 -2.00 21.66 -17.12
N TYR A 7 -3.35 21.54 -17.21
CA TYR A 7 -4.16 21.06 -16.11
C TYR A 7 -3.87 19.58 -15.77
N LYS A 8 -3.66 18.73 -16.79
CA LYS A 8 -3.27 17.32 -16.58
C LYS A 8 -1.91 17.21 -15.89
N THR A 9 -0.93 18.03 -16.30
CA THR A 9 0.41 18.05 -15.71
C THR A 9 0.36 18.50 -14.26
N LYS A 10 -0.32 19.59 -13.96
CA LYS A 10 -0.48 20.11 -12.61
C LYS A 10 -1.14 19.12 -11.65
N GLN A 11 -2.23 18.47 -12.08
CA GLN A 11 -2.87 17.43 -11.25
C GLN A 11 -1.97 16.19 -11.04
N HIS A 12 -1.10 15.87 -12.02
CA HIS A 12 -0.15 14.80 -11.87
C HIS A 12 0.91 15.13 -10.82
N GLU A 13 1.47 16.34 -10.89
CA GLU A 13 2.46 16.85 -9.94
C GLU A 13 1.89 16.91 -8.52
N GLU A 14 0.65 17.39 -8.36
CA GLU A 14 -0.03 17.43 -7.07
C GLU A 14 -0.28 16.03 -6.50
N LEU A 15 -0.67 15.07 -7.34
CA LEU A 15 -0.83 13.68 -6.92
C LEU A 15 0.51 13.08 -6.50
N LEU A 16 1.57 13.33 -7.26
CA LEU A 16 2.90 12.84 -6.94
C LEU A 16 3.39 13.42 -5.62
N ALA A 17 3.23 14.73 -5.39
CA ALA A 17 3.60 15.37 -4.13
C ALA A 17 2.82 14.81 -2.93
N PHE A 18 1.52 14.53 -3.11
CA PHE A 18 0.73 13.86 -2.08
C PHE A 18 1.26 12.46 -1.77
N LEU A 19 1.51 11.65 -2.80
CA LEU A 19 2.05 10.30 -2.65
C LEU A 19 3.42 10.31 -1.95
N GLU A 20 4.27 11.25 -2.31
CA GLU A 20 5.60 11.43 -1.71
C GLU A 20 5.49 11.78 -0.22
N SER A 21 4.55 12.65 0.16
CA SER A 21 4.27 12.97 1.57
C SER A 21 3.78 11.76 2.36
N MET A 22 3.16 10.79 1.68
CA MET A 22 2.63 9.54 2.25
C MET A 22 3.59 8.35 2.09
N LYS A 23 4.87 8.60 1.81
CA LYS A 23 5.88 7.56 1.62
C LYS A 23 5.91 6.55 2.77
N GLY A 24 5.87 5.26 2.42
CA GLY A 24 5.85 4.15 3.38
C GLY A 24 4.48 3.89 4.02
N THR A 25 3.43 4.53 3.51
CA THR A 25 2.03 4.23 3.84
C THR A 25 1.31 3.65 2.62
N HIS A 26 0.34 2.78 2.90
CA HIS A 26 -0.56 2.26 1.88
C HIS A 26 -1.80 3.15 1.82
N ILE A 27 -2.16 3.57 0.63
CA ILE A 27 -3.30 4.44 0.37
C ILE A 27 -4.26 3.78 -0.61
N THR A 28 -5.54 4.10 -0.47
CA THR A 28 -6.57 3.70 -1.42
C THR A 28 -6.91 4.86 -2.34
N VAL A 29 -7.53 4.57 -3.49
CA VAL A 29 -8.08 5.60 -4.38
C VAL A 29 -9.03 6.54 -3.63
N HIS A 30 -9.84 5.98 -2.72
CA HIS A 30 -10.78 6.76 -1.92
C HIS A 30 -10.05 7.77 -1.01
N ALA A 31 -8.95 7.37 -0.38
CA ALA A 31 -8.14 8.27 0.45
C ALA A 31 -7.57 9.44 -0.36
N VAL A 32 -7.10 9.17 -1.59
CA VAL A 32 -6.64 10.20 -2.53
C VAL A 32 -7.76 11.18 -2.87
N CYS A 33 -8.94 10.66 -3.26
CA CYS A 33 -10.08 11.49 -3.60
C CYS A 33 -10.53 12.38 -2.42
N SER A 34 -10.54 11.83 -1.21
CA SER A 34 -10.88 12.55 0.01
C SER A 34 -9.89 13.68 0.31
N TYR A 35 -8.60 13.41 0.15
CA TYR A 35 -7.56 14.43 0.30
C TYR A 35 -7.77 15.59 -0.68
N PHE A 36 -7.94 15.32 -1.97
CA PHE A 36 -8.15 16.38 -2.96
C PHE A 36 -9.45 17.14 -2.73
N LYS A 37 -10.51 16.47 -2.33
CA LYS A 37 -11.80 17.10 -1.98
C LYS A 37 -11.64 18.08 -0.81
N SER A 38 -10.92 17.70 0.23
CA SER A 38 -10.67 18.58 1.39
C SER A 38 -9.82 19.80 1.05
N HIS A 39 -9.05 19.76 -0.04
CA HIS A 39 -8.26 20.88 -0.56
C HIS A 39 -8.98 21.65 -1.69
N GLY A 40 -10.30 21.51 -1.81
CA GLY A 40 -11.10 22.24 -2.80
C GLY A 40 -10.91 21.79 -4.24
N LYS A 41 -10.31 20.62 -4.47
CA LYS A 41 -9.99 20.06 -5.79
C LYS A 41 -10.60 18.68 -5.95
N ALA A 42 -11.86 18.59 -6.34
CA ALA A 42 -12.49 17.31 -6.57
C ALA A 42 -11.91 16.61 -7.81
N ILE A 43 -11.37 15.41 -7.62
CA ILE A 43 -10.90 14.52 -8.70
C ILE A 43 -11.77 13.27 -8.71
N GLY A 44 -12.23 12.88 -9.90
CA GLY A 44 -13.03 11.66 -10.05
C GLY A 44 -12.21 10.38 -9.78
N THR A 45 -12.84 9.41 -9.14
CA THR A 45 -12.25 8.12 -8.76
C THR A 45 -11.58 7.41 -9.94
N ALA A 46 -12.25 7.38 -11.10
CA ALA A 46 -11.70 6.77 -12.32
C ALA A 46 -10.43 7.48 -12.83
N THR A 47 -10.35 8.80 -12.64
CA THR A 47 -9.17 9.57 -13.04
C THR A 47 -7.99 9.28 -12.11
N VAL A 48 -8.23 9.23 -10.80
CA VAL A 48 -7.22 8.87 -9.81
C VAL A 48 -6.72 7.45 -10.06
N TYR A 49 -7.64 6.50 -10.28
CA TYR A 49 -7.29 5.10 -10.53
C TYR A 49 -6.37 4.97 -11.75
N ARG A 50 -6.76 5.54 -12.89
CA ARG A 50 -5.94 5.50 -14.12
C ARG A 50 -4.57 6.12 -13.96
N ARG A 51 -4.44 7.19 -13.17
CA ARG A 51 -3.13 7.82 -12.90
C ARG A 51 -2.25 6.96 -12.02
N LEU A 52 -2.83 6.35 -10.98
CA LEU A 52 -2.10 5.41 -10.12
C LEU A 52 -1.64 4.18 -10.90
N GLU A 53 -2.48 3.63 -11.80
CA GLU A 53 -2.08 2.52 -12.69
C GLU A 53 -0.90 2.92 -13.59
N HIS A 54 -0.93 4.10 -14.18
CA HIS A 54 0.19 4.59 -14.98
C HIS A 54 1.48 4.73 -14.16
N MET A 55 1.38 5.24 -12.92
CA MET A 55 2.52 5.31 -12.00
C MET A 55 3.03 3.93 -11.57
N VAL A 56 2.16 2.92 -11.55
CA VAL A 56 2.57 1.52 -11.32
C VAL A 56 3.38 1.00 -12.51
N GLU A 57 2.94 1.28 -13.74
CA GLU A 57 3.68 0.92 -14.97
C GLU A 57 5.06 1.60 -15.01
N GLU A 58 5.15 2.84 -14.57
CA GLU A 58 6.40 3.59 -14.44
C GLU A 58 7.28 3.12 -13.28
N GLY A 59 6.77 2.26 -12.39
CA GLY A 59 7.48 1.76 -11.21
C GLY A 59 7.62 2.78 -10.07
N ILE A 60 6.89 3.88 -10.12
CA ILE A 60 6.86 4.94 -9.10
C ILE A 60 6.01 4.53 -7.90
N VAL A 61 4.99 3.70 -8.16
CA VAL A 61 4.01 3.23 -7.19
C VAL A 61 3.91 1.70 -7.27
N ASN A 62 3.83 1.04 -6.13
CA ASN A 62 3.45 -0.37 -6.05
C ASN A 62 1.94 -0.49 -5.84
N LYS A 63 1.31 -1.46 -6.50
CA LYS A 63 -0.09 -1.83 -6.30
C LYS A 63 -0.18 -3.16 -5.56
N TYR A 64 -1.02 -3.19 -4.53
CA TYR A 64 -1.30 -4.38 -3.73
C TYR A 64 -2.76 -4.77 -3.88
N ILE A 65 -2.99 -6.02 -4.25
CA ILE A 65 -4.33 -6.61 -4.37
C ILE A 65 -4.58 -7.42 -3.11
N ILE A 66 -5.56 -7.01 -2.31
CA ILE A 66 -5.90 -7.65 -1.04
C ILE A 66 -6.81 -8.84 -1.27
N ASP A 67 -7.97 -8.60 -1.87
CA ASP A 67 -8.94 -9.60 -2.30
C ASP A 67 -9.91 -8.98 -3.33
N ALA A 68 -10.82 -9.82 -3.85
CA ALA A 68 -11.80 -9.39 -4.85
C ALA A 68 -12.79 -8.33 -4.35
N ASN A 69 -13.03 -8.26 -3.04
CA ASN A 69 -14.01 -7.38 -2.42
C ASN A 69 -13.39 -6.15 -1.73
N SER A 70 -12.07 -6.07 -1.70
CA SER A 70 -11.35 -4.95 -1.08
C SER A 70 -10.70 -4.07 -2.14
N PRO A 71 -10.72 -2.73 -1.96
CA PRO A 71 -10.03 -1.84 -2.86
C PRO A 71 -8.52 -2.12 -2.85
N ALA A 72 -7.89 -2.00 -4.01
CA ALA A 72 -6.44 -2.08 -4.09
C ALA A 72 -5.77 -1.00 -3.26
N CYS A 73 -4.64 -1.33 -2.65
CA CYS A 73 -3.77 -0.39 -1.96
C CYS A 73 -2.60 -0.01 -2.86
N PHE A 74 -2.17 1.24 -2.74
CA PHE A 74 -1.04 1.79 -3.48
C PHE A 74 0.01 2.32 -2.50
N GLU A 75 1.28 2.14 -2.84
CA GLU A 75 2.41 2.63 -2.04
C GLU A 75 3.42 3.35 -2.93
N TYR A 76 3.82 4.56 -2.55
CA TYR A 76 4.85 5.32 -3.25
C TYR A 76 6.24 4.73 -2.99
N THR A 77 6.95 4.40 -4.06
CA THR A 77 8.31 3.84 -4.01
C THR A 77 9.39 4.83 -4.42
N GLY A 78 9.02 5.93 -5.07
CA GLY A 78 9.94 6.93 -5.60
C GLY A 78 10.75 6.48 -6.81
N GLY A 79 10.23 5.52 -7.60
CA GLY A 79 10.92 4.98 -8.77
C GLY A 79 12.13 4.09 -8.44
N LYS A 80 12.41 3.90 -7.17
CA LYS A 80 13.47 2.98 -6.73
C LYS A 80 12.89 1.57 -6.68
N LYS A 81 13.30 0.71 -7.60
CA LYS A 81 13.13 -0.74 -7.42
C LYS A 81 13.69 -1.06 -6.04
N ARG A 82 12.87 -1.64 -5.18
CA ARG A 82 13.26 -2.01 -3.80
C ARG A 82 14.25 -3.19 -3.86
N ASN A 83 15.48 -2.92 -4.29
CA ASN A 83 16.56 -3.89 -4.17
C ASN A 83 16.92 -3.95 -2.68
N GLY A 84 16.51 -5.04 -2.01
CA GLY A 84 16.89 -5.31 -0.62
C GLY A 84 16.01 -4.72 0.49
N ALA A 85 14.91 -4.03 0.19
CA ALA A 85 13.96 -3.64 1.23
C ALA A 85 13.07 -4.84 1.61
N GLU A 86 12.89 -5.08 2.92
CA GLU A 86 11.99 -6.13 3.40
C GLU A 86 10.58 -5.96 2.83
N PRO A 87 9.97 -7.02 2.28
CA PRO A 87 8.63 -6.95 1.74
C PRO A 87 7.61 -6.70 2.84
N TYR A 88 6.60 -5.89 2.53
CA TYR A 88 5.41 -5.80 3.36
C TYR A 88 4.48 -6.96 3.07
N PHE A 89 3.86 -7.46 4.12
CA PHE A 89 2.77 -8.42 4.03
C PHE A 89 1.49 -7.78 4.55
N HIS A 90 0.39 -8.18 3.96
CA HIS A 90 -0.93 -7.75 4.39
C HIS A 90 -1.56 -8.83 5.26
N CYS A 91 -2.01 -8.45 6.46
CA CYS A 91 -2.81 -9.29 7.33
C CYS A 91 -4.21 -8.71 7.41
N LYS A 92 -5.23 -9.49 7.05
CA LYS A 92 -6.63 -9.07 7.11
C LYS A 92 -7.34 -9.79 8.24
N CYS A 93 -7.94 -9.03 9.14
CA CYS A 93 -8.77 -9.59 10.19
C CYS A 93 -10.10 -10.06 9.62
N LYS A 94 -10.43 -11.33 9.84
CA LYS A 94 -11.69 -11.94 9.39
C LYS A 94 -12.91 -11.43 10.16
N ASP A 95 -12.71 -10.93 11.39
CA ASP A 95 -13.80 -10.52 12.28
C ASP A 95 -14.20 -9.05 12.08
N CYS A 96 -13.22 -8.12 11.99
CA CYS A 96 -13.50 -6.69 11.82
C CYS A 96 -13.08 -6.12 10.46
N GLY A 97 -12.48 -6.92 9.57
CA GLY A 97 -12.01 -6.48 8.25
C GLY A 97 -10.77 -5.58 8.26
N LYS A 98 -10.21 -5.27 9.43
CA LYS A 98 -9.02 -4.40 9.56
C LYS A 98 -7.85 -4.96 8.77
N LEU A 99 -7.23 -4.11 7.95
CA LEU A 99 -6.02 -4.43 7.22
C LEU A 99 -4.80 -3.95 8.00
N ILE A 100 -3.87 -4.85 8.25
CA ILE A 100 -2.64 -4.61 8.99
C ILE A 100 -1.46 -4.85 8.06
N HIS A 101 -0.58 -3.86 7.94
CA HIS A 101 0.65 -3.97 7.17
C HIS A 101 1.78 -4.44 8.09
N VAL A 102 2.33 -5.60 7.80
CA VAL A 102 3.37 -6.22 8.62
C VAL A 102 4.70 -6.19 7.88
N ARG A 103 5.72 -5.69 8.56
CA ARG A 103 7.12 -5.81 8.15
C ARG A 103 7.81 -6.67 9.20
N CYS A 104 8.29 -7.84 8.80
CA CYS A 104 8.87 -8.80 9.72
C CYS A 104 9.97 -9.61 9.04
N SER A 105 11.16 -9.66 9.64
CA SER A 105 12.31 -10.41 9.14
C SER A 105 12.05 -11.91 9.03
N LYS A 106 11.19 -12.45 9.90
CA LYS A 106 10.78 -13.87 9.86
C LYS A 106 10.02 -14.21 8.57
N PHE A 107 9.21 -13.29 8.04
CA PHE A 107 8.57 -13.48 6.74
C PHE A 107 9.58 -13.45 5.59
N SER A 108 10.60 -12.60 5.67
CA SER A 108 11.68 -12.58 4.67
C SER A 108 12.47 -13.89 4.67
N ALA A 109 12.75 -14.45 5.86
CA ALA A 109 13.38 -15.75 5.99
C ALA A 109 12.51 -16.88 5.41
N MET A 110 11.19 -16.85 5.66
CA MET A 110 10.24 -17.81 5.08
C MET A 110 10.20 -17.73 3.55
N GLN A 111 10.21 -16.51 2.97
CA GLN A 111 10.29 -16.36 1.51
C GLN A 111 11.57 -16.97 0.93
N SER A 112 12.70 -16.71 1.57
CA SER A 112 13.99 -17.26 1.16
C SER A 112 14.00 -18.79 1.25
N HIS A 113 13.43 -19.36 2.30
CA HIS A 113 13.29 -20.80 2.48
C HIS A 113 12.41 -21.42 1.39
N LEU A 114 11.24 -20.85 1.12
CA LEU A 114 10.32 -21.35 0.09
C LEU A 114 10.97 -21.32 -1.30
N LEU A 115 11.73 -20.27 -1.61
CA LEU A 115 12.45 -20.19 -2.87
C LEU A 115 13.56 -21.23 -2.96
N ALA A 116 14.39 -21.36 -1.92
CA ALA A 116 15.55 -22.23 -1.93
C ALA A 116 15.19 -23.73 -1.86
N SER A 117 14.21 -24.08 -1.00
CA SER A 117 13.86 -25.47 -0.71
C SER A 117 12.74 -26.02 -1.58
N HIS A 118 11.85 -25.14 -2.07
CA HIS A 118 10.64 -25.54 -2.81
C HIS A 118 10.54 -24.92 -4.20
N GLY A 119 11.51 -24.08 -4.62
CA GLY A 119 11.48 -23.40 -5.92
C GLY A 119 10.31 -22.41 -6.07
N PHE A 120 9.71 -21.99 -4.95
CA PHE A 120 8.49 -21.16 -4.96
C PHE A 120 8.80 -19.73 -4.51
N LYS A 121 8.60 -18.77 -5.41
CA LYS A 121 8.77 -17.34 -5.14
C LYS A 121 7.42 -16.71 -4.74
N ILE A 122 7.31 -16.25 -3.49
CA ILE A 122 6.11 -15.54 -3.02
C ILE A 122 6.03 -14.15 -3.68
N ASP A 123 4.84 -13.82 -4.20
CA ASP A 123 4.50 -12.47 -4.61
C ASP A 123 3.90 -11.71 -3.41
N SER A 124 4.71 -10.91 -2.73
CA SER A 124 4.28 -10.16 -1.53
C SER A 124 3.20 -9.11 -1.84
N CYS A 125 3.10 -8.64 -3.08
CA CYS A 125 2.06 -7.70 -3.49
C CYS A 125 0.67 -8.35 -3.59
N ARG A 126 0.62 -9.68 -3.72
CA ARG A 126 -0.61 -10.48 -3.85
C ARG A 126 -0.84 -11.45 -2.71
N THR A 127 0.06 -11.48 -1.72
CA THR A 127 -0.04 -12.37 -0.56
C THR A 127 -0.75 -11.66 0.59
N VAL A 128 -1.86 -12.24 1.04
CA VAL A 128 -2.64 -11.76 2.18
C VAL A 128 -2.81 -12.89 3.18
N LEU A 129 -2.48 -12.61 4.43
CA LEU A 129 -2.67 -13.53 5.55
C LEU A 129 -3.98 -13.20 6.26
N TYR A 130 -4.85 -14.18 6.39
CA TYR A 130 -6.12 -14.02 7.11
C TYR A 130 -6.02 -14.56 8.52
N GLY A 131 -6.57 -13.81 9.48
CA GLY A 131 -6.53 -14.18 10.89
C GLY A 131 -7.44 -13.28 11.73
N THR A 132 -7.25 -13.29 13.03
CA THR A 132 -7.98 -12.43 13.98
C THR A 132 -7.00 -11.42 14.57
N CYS A 133 -7.32 -10.13 14.51
CA CYS A 133 -6.45 -9.08 15.07
C CYS A 133 -6.48 -9.10 16.61
N GLY A 134 -5.49 -8.48 17.24
CA GLY A 134 -5.37 -8.46 18.71
C GLY A 134 -6.58 -7.87 19.41
N GLU A 135 -7.23 -6.87 18.82
CA GLU A 135 -8.45 -6.26 19.36
C GLU A 135 -9.62 -7.25 19.39
N CYS A 136 -9.84 -7.99 18.28
CA CYS A 136 -10.90 -8.98 18.20
C CYS A 136 -10.60 -10.25 19.00
N SER A 137 -9.32 -10.63 19.15
CA SER A 137 -8.92 -11.79 19.94
C SER A 137 -8.86 -11.53 21.45
N GLY A 138 -9.16 -10.30 21.89
CA GLY A 138 -9.05 -9.91 23.31
C GLY A 138 -7.60 -9.84 23.83
N ARG A 139 -6.61 -10.05 22.97
CA ARG A 139 -5.20 -9.93 23.33
C ARG A 139 -4.78 -8.48 23.20
N LYS A 140 -4.55 -7.80 24.30
CA LYS A 140 -3.89 -6.49 24.28
C LYS A 140 -2.46 -6.70 23.82
N HIS A 141 -2.16 -6.40 22.55
CA HIS A 141 -0.78 -6.29 22.12
C HIS A 141 -0.11 -5.18 22.92
N ALA A 142 0.88 -5.53 23.74
CA ALA A 142 1.81 -4.56 24.24
C ALA A 142 2.44 -3.85 23.04
N ARG A 143 2.09 -2.55 22.86
CA ARG A 143 2.69 -1.59 21.95
C ARG A 143 2.42 -1.78 20.43
N CYS A 144 1.19 -1.48 20.02
CA CYS A 144 0.96 -0.79 18.77
C CYS A 144 0.10 0.43 19.06
N SER A 145 0.73 1.52 19.44
CA SER A 145 0.09 2.83 19.51
C SER A 145 -0.38 3.21 18.09
N ALA A 146 -1.62 3.66 18.03
CA ALA A 146 -2.28 4.11 16.81
C ALA A 146 -1.35 4.95 15.92
N GLY A 147 -1.24 4.59 14.65
CA GLY A 147 -0.79 5.49 13.59
C GLY A 147 0.63 5.36 13.08
N LYS A 148 1.50 4.50 13.58
CA LYS A 148 2.87 4.37 13.05
C LYS A 148 3.28 2.91 12.85
N ARG A 149 3.38 2.54 11.57
CA ARG A 149 4.16 1.41 11.03
C ARG A 149 4.31 0.19 11.97
N ASN A 150 3.54 -0.86 11.71
CA ASN A 150 3.73 -2.17 12.35
C ASN A 150 5.07 -2.77 11.87
N VAL A 151 6.16 -2.38 12.51
CA VAL A 151 7.47 -3.00 12.35
C VAL A 151 7.67 -3.91 13.54
N CYS A 152 7.72 -5.22 13.33
CA CYS A 152 8.28 -6.14 14.32
C CYS A 152 9.76 -5.79 14.49
N ARG A 153 10.15 -5.36 15.67
CA ARG A 153 11.54 -5.38 16.11
C ARG A 153 11.73 -6.67 16.88
N ASP A 154 12.74 -7.42 16.47
CA ASP A 154 13.24 -8.59 17.21
C ASP A 154 13.68 -8.21 18.61
#